data_828463fb5f6c79f212b851cfb4949a62
#
_entry.id   828463fb5f6c79f212b851cfb4949a62
#
_cell.length_a   1.000
_cell.length_b   1.000
_cell.length_c   1.000
_cell.angle_alpha   90.00
_cell.angle_beta   90.00
_cell.angle_gamma   90.00
#
_symmetry.space_group_name_H-M   'P 1'
#
loop_
_entity.id
_entity.type
_entity.pdbx_description
1 polymer ?
#
loop_
_entity_poly.entity_id
_entity_poly.type
_entity_poly.pdbx_seq_one_letter_code
_entity_poly.pdbx_strand_id
1 'polypeptide(L)'
;MLNILHAADFHLDSPFSGLTAAQAAQRRQELRQLPARLAQLVQTEQADLVLLPGDLFDGERVYPETVAALAQALGEMAVPVFIAPGNHDFYGPQSPYARVNWPGNVHIFTTPDLESVELPDLNCVVHGCAFTAPRREDDPLAGFSASKDGKLHLLCIHGEVAQGGWYAPIAPASLAACGARYAALGHIHAATSGKQGDTLWAYPGCPEGRGFDELGEKGVLWVQVDGDAVSTRFLPVCRRQYRVEVVGLKDFAAVLPVQPSPDLVRFRLTGESESPLNVESLTRLAAPRFFHVELRDETTLPQNLWARSGEDSLTGLFLRRMKALLDGAGDEERPRLLLAARFGLAALEGGEDPRP
;
A
#
# COMPACT_ATOMS: atom_id res chain seq x y z
N MET A 1 25.22 -12.26 15.40
CA MET A 1 24.43 -11.45 14.45
C MET A 1 23.20 -12.26 14.07
N LEU A 2 22.00 -11.70 14.17
CA LEU A 2 20.73 -12.34 13.81
C LEU A 2 20.15 -11.63 12.60
N ASN A 3 19.76 -12.39 11.57
CA ASN A 3 19.18 -11.92 10.32
C ASN A 3 17.68 -12.19 10.33
N ILE A 4 16.88 -11.15 10.14
CA ILE A 4 15.42 -11.26 10.22
C ILE A 4 14.79 -10.74 8.93
N LEU A 5 13.86 -11.50 8.34
CA LEU A 5 12.95 -10.99 7.35
C LEU A 5 11.70 -10.44 8.05
N HIS A 6 11.41 -9.16 7.85
CA HIS A 6 10.20 -8.50 8.35
C HIS A 6 9.32 -8.10 7.18
N ALA A 7 8.13 -8.67 7.12
CA ALA A 7 7.14 -8.41 6.08
C ALA A 7 5.73 -8.36 6.69
N ALA A 8 4.85 -7.51 6.18
CA ALA A 8 3.48 -7.31 6.68
C ALA A 8 2.54 -6.90 5.55
N ASP A 9 1.27 -6.79 5.86
CA ASP A 9 0.25 -6.13 5.02
C ASP A 9 0.19 -6.72 3.59
N PHE A 10 0.15 -8.07 3.49
CA PHE A 10 0.07 -8.77 2.19
C PHE A 10 -1.29 -8.61 1.54
N HIS A 11 -2.35 -8.59 2.36
CA HIS A 11 -3.74 -8.54 1.93
C HIS A 11 -4.05 -9.52 0.80
N LEU A 12 -3.65 -10.79 1.01
CA LEU A 12 -3.96 -11.86 0.07
C LEU A 12 -5.46 -11.93 -0.20
N ASP A 13 -5.80 -12.22 -1.46
CA ASP A 13 -7.16 -12.23 -2.01
C ASP A 13 -7.84 -10.84 -2.10
N SER A 14 -7.09 -9.75 -2.02
CA SER A 14 -7.60 -8.40 -2.28
C SER A 14 -8.36 -8.32 -3.62
N PRO A 15 -9.52 -7.64 -3.68
CA PRO A 15 -10.41 -7.69 -4.85
C PRO A 15 -9.87 -6.96 -6.09
N PHE A 16 -8.99 -5.96 -5.93
CA PHE A 16 -8.49 -5.09 -7.01
C PHE A 16 -9.64 -4.46 -7.82
N SER A 17 -10.62 -3.88 -7.13
CA SER A 17 -11.89 -3.42 -7.71
C SER A 17 -11.75 -2.30 -8.77
N GLY A 18 -10.61 -1.60 -8.80
CA GLY A 18 -10.31 -0.58 -9.82
C GLY A 18 -9.83 -1.13 -11.17
N LEU A 19 -9.68 -2.46 -11.31
CA LEU A 19 -9.15 -3.12 -12.50
C LEU A 19 -10.24 -3.89 -13.24
N THR A 20 -9.98 -4.22 -14.52
CA THR A 20 -10.84 -5.18 -15.25
C THR A 20 -10.82 -6.55 -14.58
N ALA A 21 -11.85 -7.36 -14.77
CA ALA A 21 -11.95 -8.70 -14.18
C ALA A 21 -10.71 -9.58 -14.49
N ALA A 22 -10.18 -9.51 -15.71
CA ALA A 22 -8.99 -10.24 -16.13
C ALA A 22 -7.73 -9.74 -15.41
N GLN A 23 -7.54 -8.42 -15.36
CA GLN A 23 -6.40 -7.80 -14.65
C GLN A 23 -6.46 -8.08 -13.14
N ALA A 24 -7.65 -7.96 -12.52
CA ALA A 24 -7.84 -8.26 -11.11
C ALA A 24 -7.53 -9.74 -10.79
N ALA A 25 -7.96 -10.68 -11.65
CA ALA A 25 -7.63 -12.09 -11.51
C ALA A 25 -6.11 -12.34 -11.59
N GLN A 26 -5.44 -11.69 -12.54
CA GLN A 26 -3.98 -11.77 -12.68
C GLN A 26 -3.28 -11.18 -11.45
N ARG A 27 -3.70 -10.02 -10.93
CA ARG A 27 -3.12 -9.41 -9.74
C ARG A 27 -3.29 -10.30 -8.50
N ARG A 28 -4.46 -10.92 -8.30
CA ARG A 28 -4.67 -11.89 -7.21
C ARG A 28 -3.74 -13.09 -7.33
N GLN A 29 -3.53 -13.61 -8.54
CA GLN A 29 -2.60 -14.71 -8.76
C GLN A 29 -1.15 -14.31 -8.47
N GLU A 30 -0.72 -13.12 -8.89
CA GLU A 30 0.61 -12.56 -8.61
C GLU A 30 0.83 -12.36 -7.10
N LEU A 31 -0.20 -11.85 -6.40
CA LEU A 31 -0.18 -11.67 -4.95
C LEU A 31 -0.10 -13.02 -4.21
N ARG A 32 -0.84 -14.05 -4.67
CA ARG A 32 -0.80 -15.42 -4.13
C ARG A 32 0.58 -16.08 -4.29
N GLN A 33 1.39 -15.64 -5.26
CA GLN A 33 2.76 -16.11 -5.45
C GLN A 33 3.79 -15.39 -4.55
N LEU A 34 3.40 -14.32 -3.88
CA LEU A 34 4.30 -13.53 -3.02
C LEU A 34 4.93 -14.38 -1.91
N PRO A 35 4.19 -15.21 -1.13
CA PRO A 35 4.80 -16.01 -0.06
C PRO A 35 5.92 -16.94 -0.56
N ALA A 36 5.76 -17.56 -1.73
CA ALA A 36 6.81 -18.42 -2.32
C ALA A 36 8.06 -17.60 -2.71
N ARG A 37 7.88 -16.39 -3.22
CA ARG A 37 9.02 -15.47 -3.49
C ARG A 37 9.74 -15.07 -2.21
N LEU A 38 9.00 -14.83 -1.12
CA LEU A 38 9.60 -14.53 0.18
C LEU A 38 10.33 -15.75 0.76
N ALA A 39 9.82 -16.97 0.56
CA ALA A 39 10.53 -18.18 0.98
C ALA A 39 11.88 -18.32 0.25
N GLN A 40 11.93 -18.05 -1.04
CA GLN A 40 13.19 -17.99 -1.79
C GLN A 40 14.14 -16.91 -1.26
N LEU A 41 13.60 -15.73 -0.91
CA LEU A 41 14.38 -14.63 -0.35
C LEU A 41 14.99 -15.01 1.00
N VAL A 42 14.21 -15.65 1.89
CA VAL A 42 14.67 -16.18 3.19
C VAL A 42 15.89 -17.09 3.01
N GLN A 43 15.84 -18.01 2.04
CA GLN A 43 16.94 -18.91 1.76
C GLN A 43 18.15 -18.20 1.15
N THR A 44 17.92 -17.30 0.18
CA THR A 44 18.99 -16.59 -0.53
C THR A 44 19.76 -15.64 0.38
N GLU A 45 19.05 -14.89 1.20
CA GLU A 45 19.63 -13.93 2.15
C GLU A 45 20.05 -14.60 3.47
N GLN A 46 19.72 -15.89 3.67
CA GLN A 46 20.03 -16.65 4.88
C GLN A 46 19.42 -16.01 6.15
N ALA A 47 18.09 -15.82 6.15
CA ALA A 47 17.39 -15.37 7.34
C ALA A 47 17.39 -16.46 8.42
N ASP A 48 17.54 -16.03 9.66
CA ASP A 48 17.44 -16.89 10.85
C ASP A 48 16.01 -16.91 11.41
N LEU A 49 15.21 -15.87 11.09
CA LEU A 49 13.90 -15.62 11.67
C LEU A 49 13.03 -14.82 10.70
N VAL A 50 11.72 -15.05 10.71
CA VAL A 50 10.72 -14.28 9.95
C VAL A 50 9.67 -13.70 10.89
N LEU A 51 9.41 -12.40 10.79
CA LEU A 51 8.38 -11.70 11.54
C LEU A 51 7.31 -11.15 10.58
N LEU A 52 6.07 -11.58 10.80
CA LEU A 52 4.89 -11.23 9.98
C LEU A 52 3.82 -10.55 10.86
N PRO A 53 3.96 -9.25 11.13
CA PRO A 53 3.02 -8.52 11.95
C PRO A 53 1.74 -8.16 11.19
N GLY A 54 0.96 -9.16 10.78
CA GLY A 54 -0.46 -9.12 10.44
C GLY A 54 -0.84 -8.62 9.05
N ASP A 55 -2.15 -8.58 8.85
CA ASP A 55 -2.84 -8.26 7.61
C ASP A 55 -2.30 -9.07 6.41
N LEU A 56 -2.07 -10.40 6.64
CA LEU A 56 -1.67 -11.32 5.58
C LEU A 56 -2.83 -11.61 4.63
N PHE A 57 -4.07 -11.52 5.11
CA PHE A 57 -5.29 -11.69 4.32
C PHE A 57 -6.11 -10.39 4.32
N ASP A 58 -6.83 -10.14 3.22
CA ASP A 58 -7.66 -8.92 3.06
C ASP A 58 -8.99 -8.98 3.84
N GLY A 59 -9.25 -10.05 4.57
CA GLY A 59 -10.44 -10.26 5.39
C GLY A 59 -10.58 -11.71 5.85
N GLU A 60 -11.66 -12.01 6.57
CA GLU A 60 -11.93 -13.36 7.10
C GLU A 60 -12.28 -14.39 6.00
N ARG A 61 -12.77 -13.94 4.85
CA ARG A 61 -13.18 -14.80 3.73
C ARG A 61 -12.07 -14.89 2.71
N VAL A 62 -11.26 -15.94 2.82
CA VAL A 62 -10.13 -16.23 1.94
C VAL A 62 -10.36 -17.52 1.18
N TYR A 63 -9.76 -17.64 0.00
CA TYR A 63 -9.80 -18.87 -0.77
C TYR A 63 -8.93 -19.94 -0.09
N PRO A 64 -9.41 -21.21 0.02
CA PRO A 64 -8.64 -22.28 0.65
C PRO A 64 -7.27 -22.50 0.00
N GLU A 65 -7.17 -22.36 -1.32
CA GLU A 65 -5.91 -22.47 -2.05
C GLU A 65 -4.92 -21.34 -1.70
N THR A 66 -5.40 -20.16 -1.31
CA THR A 66 -4.54 -19.06 -0.87
C THR A 66 -3.92 -19.37 0.49
N VAL A 67 -4.74 -19.88 1.41
CA VAL A 67 -4.26 -20.29 2.75
C VAL A 67 -3.27 -21.44 2.64
N ALA A 68 -3.58 -22.45 1.80
CA ALA A 68 -2.68 -23.57 1.55
C ALA A 68 -1.34 -23.13 0.95
N ALA A 69 -1.36 -22.21 -0.03
CA ALA A 69 -0.15 -21.67 -0.64
C ALA A 69 0.71 -20.88 0.37
N LEU A 70 0.08 -20.09 1.24
CA LEU A 70 0.78 -19.39 2.32
C LEU A 70 1.41 -20.37 3.29
N ALA A 71 0.64 -21.35 3.81
CA ALA A 71 1.13 -22.35 4.76
C ALA A 71 2.30 -23.15 4.18
N GLN A 72 2.19 -23.59 2.92
CA GLN A 72 3.27 -24.29 2.24
C GLN A 72 4.54 -23.44 2.16
N ALA A 73 4.42 -22.21 1.69
CA ALA A 73 5.58 -21.31 1.53
C ALA A 73 6.25 -21.01 2.88
N LEU A 74 5.47 -20.79 3.95
CA LEU A 74 6.04 -20.57 5.29
C LEU A 74 6.76 -21.83 5.82
N GLY A 75 6.24 -23.01 5.54
CA GLY A 75 6.91 -24.28 5.86
C GLY A 75 8.25 -24.44 5.12
N GLU A 76 8.30 -24.07 3.84
CA GLU A 76 9.49 -24.12 2.99
C GLU A 76 10.59 -23.15 3.43
N MET A 77 10.27 -22.11 4.22
CA MET A 77 11.27 -21.19 4.79
C MET A 77 12.23 -21.92 5.73
N ALA A 78 11.76 -22.96 6.42
CA ALA A 78 12.56 -23.83 7.33
C ALA A 78 13.26 -23.08 8.48
N VAL A 79 12.82 -21.87 8.81
CA VAL A 79 13.22 -21.05 9.95
C VAL A 79 11.99 -20.70 10.79
N PRO A 80 12.12 -20.30 12.07
CA PRO A 80 10.98 -19.84 12.86
C PRO A 80 10.26 -18.68 12.18
N VAL A 81 8.93 -18.75 12.10
CA VAL A 81 8.06 -17.71 11.54
C VAL A 81 7.04 -17.32 12.61
N PHE A 82 6.92 -16.03 12.89
CA PHE A 82 5.94 -15.49 13.84
C PHE A 82 4.90 -14.66 13.11
N ILE A 83 3.63 -14.95 13.37
CA ILE A 83 2.49 -14.21 12.81
C ILE A 83 1.71 -13.57 13.97
N ALA A 84 1.54 -12.27 13.91
CA ALA A 84 0.65 -11.52 14.79
C ALA A 84 -0.56 -11.05 13.96
N PRO A 85 -1.73 -11.73 13.98
CA PRO A 85 -2.90 -11.36 13.19
C PRO A 85 -3.28 -9.89 13.34
N GLY A 86 -3.60 -9.23 12.21
CA GLY A 86 -3.94 -7.82 12.13
C GLY A 86 -5.46 -7.56 12.22
N ASN A 87 -5.85 -6.35 11.89
CA ASN A 87 -7.26 -5.94 11.99
C ASN A 87 -8.13 -6.43 10.81
N HIS A 88 -7.54 -6.73 9.65
CA HIS A 88 -8.26 -7.32 8.52
C HIS A 88 -8.44 -8.83 8.69
N ASP A 89 -7.48 -9.50 9.28
CA ASP A 89 -7.42 -10.96 9.40
C ASP A 89 -7.37 -11.43 10.87
N PHE A 90 -8.03 -10.70 11.76
CA PHE A 90 -8.01 -10.94 13.20
C PHE A 90 -8.29 -12.40 13.58
N TYR A 91 -7.67 -12.85 14.68
CA TYR A 91 -7.81 -14.21 15.17
C TYR A 91 -9.22 -14.45 15.76
N GLY A 92 -9.86 -15.49 15.28
CA GLY A 92 -11.17 -15.95 15.76
C GLY A 92 -11.49 -17.34 15.25
N PRO A 93 -12.57 -17.97 15.70
CA PRO A 93 -12.92 -19.35 15.30
C PRO A 93 -13.14 -19.53 13.79
N GLN A 94 -13.40 -18.45 13.09
CA GLN A 94 -13.64 -18.45 11.64
C GLN A 94 -12.41 -17.99 10.84
N SER A 95 -11.39 -17.48 11.52
CA SER A 95 -10.18 -16.99 10.83
C SER A 95 -9.43 -18.12 10.12
N PRO A 96 -8.72 -17.84 9.04
CA PRO A 96 -7.87 -18.83 8.36
C PRO A 96 -6.81 -19.42 9.31
N TYR A 97 -6.38 -18.65 10.29
CA TYR A 97 -5.39 -19.07 11.28
C TYR A 97 -5.86 -20.21 12.19
N ALA A 98 -7.16 -20.25 12.54
CA ALA A 98 -7.73 -21.29 13.40
C ALA A 98 -8.16 -22.55 12.64
N ARG A 99 -8.31 -22.48 11.31
CA ARG A 99 -8.93 -23.57 10.51
C ARG A 99 -7.95 -24.47 9.78
N VAL A 100 -6.67 -24.13 9.76
CA VAL A 100 -5.63 -24.83 9.02
C VAL A 100 -4.55 -25.31 9.97
N ASN A 101 -4.02 -26.48 9.70
CA ASN A 101 -2.82 -26.95 10.38
C ASN A 101 -1.60 -26.25 9.76
N TRP A 102 -1.03 -25.35 10.51
CA TRP A 102 0.18 -24.63 10.10
C TRP A 102 1.42 -25.51 10.29
N PRO A 103 2.49 -25.28 9.49
CA PRO A 103 3.76 -25.98 9.66
C PRO A 103 4.36 -25.77 11.04
N GLY A 104 5.13 -26.74 11.52
CA GLY A 104 5.68 -26.73 12.89
C GLY A 104 6.67 -25.60 13.20
N ASN A 105 7.20 -24.92 12.16
CA ASN A 105 8.04 -23.74 12.31
C ASN A 105 7.26 -22.43 12.38
N VAL A 106 5.91 -22.46 12.25
CA VAL A 106 5.05 -21.27 12.27
C VAL A 106 4.38 -21.14 13.63
N HIS A 107 4.63 -20.05 14.31
CA HIS A 107 3.94 -19.64 15.53
C HIS A 107 2.97 -18.51 15.23
N ILE A 108 1.72 -18.66 15.65
CA ILE A 108 0.66 -17.64 15.50
C ILE A 108 0.23 -17.19 16.88
N PHE A 109 0.33 -15.92 17.15
CA PHE A 109 -0.25 -15.33 18.35
C PHE A 109 -1.77 -15.37 18.26
N THR A 110 -2.44 -15.75 19.32
CA THR A 110 -3.88 -16.04 19.29
C THR A 110 -4.71 -15.24 20.30
N THR A 111 -4.04 -14.52 21.18
CA THR A 111 -4.70 -13.72 22.24
C THR A 111 -4.39 -12.22 22.05
N PRO A 112 -5.24 -11.34 22.59
CA PRO A 112 -4.94 -9.91 22.59
C PRO A 112 -3.85 -9.53 23.60
N ASP A 113 -3.58 -10.40 24.58
CA ASP A 113 -2.51 -10.18 25.55
C ASP A 113 -1.15 -10.48 24.92
N LEU A 114 -0.14 -9.78 25.37
CA LEU A 114 1.23 -9.96 24.86
C LEU A 114 1.79 -11.31 25.34
N GLU A 115 2.04 -12.21 24.41
CA GLU A 115 2.65 -13.51 24.64
C GLU A 115 4.17 -13.44 24.36
N SER A 116 4.95 -14.34 24.97
CA SER A 116 6.41 -14.41 24.81
C SER A 116 6.82 -15.82 24.43
N VAL A 117 7.58 -15.93 23.33
CA VAL A 117 8.09 -17.22 22.84
C VAL A 117 9.61 -17.16 22.81
N GLU A 118 10.24 -18.05 23.55
CA GLU A 118 11.70 -18.15 23.59
C GLU A 118 12.21 -19.04 22.44
N LEU A 119 13.27 -18.60 21.79
CA LEU A 119 14.05 -19.32 20.80
C LEU A 119 15.47 -19.54 21.34
N PRO A 120 15.70 -20.64 22.08
CA PRO A 120 16.98 -20.87 22.76
C PRO A 120 18.17 -20.93 21.79
N ASP A 121 17.99 -21.54 20.61
CA ASP A 121 19.04 -21.69 19.60
C ASP A 121 19.50 -20.35 19.01
N LEU A 122 18.63 -19.33 19.04
CA LEU A 122 18.90 -17.97 18.56
C LEU A 122 19.19 -16.99 19.72
N ASN A 123 19.14 -17.46 20.96
CA ASN A 123 19.25 -16.63 22.17
C ASN A 123 18.35 -15.38 22.12
N CYS A 124 17.10 -15.56 21.66
CA CYS A 124 16.14 -14.47 21.57
C CYS A 124 14.75 -14.86 22.06
N VAL A 125 13.94 -13.82 22.36
CA VAL A 125 12.54 -13.94 22.76
C VAL A 125 11.73 -13.05 21.81
N VAL A 126 10.69 -13.63 21.18
CA VAL A 126 9.74 -12.87 20.39
C VAL A 126 8.46 -12.66 21.20
N HIS A 127 8.07 -11.40 21.35
CA HIS A 127 6.83 -11.00 22.00
C HIS A 127 5.83 -10.54 20.94
N GLY A 128 4.58 -10.96 21.06
CA GLY A 128 3.54 -10.58 20.12
C GLY A 128 2.15 -10.81 20.69
N CYS A 129 1.16 -10.27 20.00
CA CYS A 129 -0.26 -10.45 20.31
C CYS A 129 -1.07 -10.41 19.02
N ALA A 130 -2.34 -10.83 19.09
CA ALA A 130 -3.25 -10.83 17.97
C ALA A 130 -4.30 -9.74 18.10
N PHE A 131 -4.77 -9.21 16.98
CA PHE A 131 -6.13 -8.70 16.92
C PHE A 131 -7.11 -9.86 17.05
N THR A 132 -8.11 -9.72 17.88
CA THR A 132 -9.23 -10.67 18.06
C THR A 132 -10.57 -10.04 17.67
N ALA A 133 -10.54 -8.80 17.18
CA ALA A 133 -11.64 -8.03 16.63
C ALA A 133 -11.09 -7.02 15.61
N PRO A 134 -11.94 -6.44 14.74
CA PRO A 134 -11.48 -5.45 13.73
C PRO A 134 -10.91 -4.17 14.31
N ARG A 135 -11.07 -3.93 15.61
CA ARG A 135 -10.60 -2.73 16.31
C ARG A 135 -10.02 -3.10 17.66
N ARG A 136 -9.00 -2.35 18.06
CA ARG A 136 -8.38 -2.43 19.38
C ARG A 136 -7.90 -1.03 19.79
N GLU A 137 -8.43 -0.50 20.89
CA GLU A 137 -8.17 0.87 21.33
C GLU A 137 -7.09 0.96 22.43
N ASP A 138 -6.73 -0.16 23.04
CA ASP A 138 -5.70 -0.23 24.08
C ASP A 138 -4.31 -0.41 23.48
N ASP A 139 -3.31 0.14 24.20
CA ASP A 139 -1.90 -0.04 23.85
C ASP A 139 -1.44 -1.45 24.24
N PRO A 140 -1.04 -2.29 23.26
CA PRO A 140 -0.60 -3.67 23.53
C PRO A 140 0.69 -3.75 24.37
N LEU A 141 1.45 -2.66 24.47
CA LEU A 141 2.67 -2.58 25.26
C LEU A 141 2.47 -1.88 26.61
N ALA A 142 1.22 -1.55 27.00
CA ALA A 142 0.97 -0.87 28.26
C ALA A 142 1.50 -1.68 29.45
N GLY A 143 2.47 -1.12 30.19
CA GLY A 143 3.08 -1.77 31.35
C GLY A 143 4.05 -2.92 31.04
N PHE A 144 4.29 -3.24 29.77
CA PHE A 144 5.26 -4.27 29.39
C PHE A 144 6.69 -3.75 29.47
N SER A 145 7.57 -4.61 30.01
CA SER A 145 9.02 -4.43 29.94
C SER A 145 9.69 -5.82 29.89
N ALA A 146 10.48 -6.04 28.86
CA ALA A 146 11.22 -7.28 28.69
C ALA A 146 12.21 -7.53 29.82
N SER A 147 12.47 -8.79 30.12
CA SER A 147 13.41 -9.22 31.14
C SER A 147 14.84 -8.79 30.82
N LYS A 148 15.61 -8.44 31.84
CA LYS A 148 17.06 -8.19 31.67
C LYS A 148 17.84 -9.50 31.87
N ASP A 149 17.59 -10.47 31.02
CA ASP A 149 18.10 -11.85 31.09
C ASP A 149 19.28 -12.12 30.15
N GLY A 150 19.76 -11.08 29.45
CA GLY A 150 20.86 -11.19 28.49
C GLY A 150 20.43 -11.74 27.10
N LYS A 151 19.15 -11.99 26.89
CA LYS A 151 18.61 -12.41 25.59
C LYS A 151 18.23 -11.20 24.73
N LEU A 152 18.14 -11.43 23.45
CA LEU A 152 17.59 -10.46 22.50
C LEU A 152 16.06 -10.48 22.55
N HIS A 153 15.43 -9.36 22.86
CA HIS A 153 13.98 -9.23 22.86
C HIS A 153 13.51 -8.50 21.59
N LEU A 154 12.56 -9.12 20.90
CA LEU A 154 11.96 -8.65 19.66
C LEU A 154 10.43 -8.53 19.83
N LEU A 155 9.81 -7.56 19.16
CA LEU A 155 8.35 -7.42 19.08
C LEU A 155 7.87 -7.77 17.69
N CYS A 156 6.75 -8.48 17.60
CA CYS A 156 5.98 -8.73 16.37
C CYS A 156 4.52 -8.34 16.65
N ILE A 157 4.12 -7.14 16.25
CA ILE A 157 2.83 -6.55 16.63
C ILE A 157 2.22 -5.83 15.44
N HIS A 158 0.92 -6.08 15.18
CA HIS A 158 0.14 -5.24 14.29
C HIS A 158 -0.43 -4.06 15.07
N GLY A 159 -0.22 -2.82 14.59
CA GLY A 159 -0.72 -1.63 15.26
C GLY A 159 -0.03 -0.34 14.83
N GLU A 160 -0.55 0.77 15.31
CA GLU A 160 -0.11 2.11 14.92
C GLU A 160 0.74 2.77 16.02
N VAL A 161 1.90 3.32 15.67
CA VAL A 161 2.68 4.13 16.61
C VAL A 161 1.99 5.49 16.78
N ALA A 162 1.14 5.59 17.82
CA ALA A 162 0.29 6.76 18.08
C ALA A 162 -0.07 6.87 19.57
N GLN A 163 -0.54 8.07 19.97
CA GLN A 163 -1.13 8.29 21.30
C GLN A 163 -2.66 8.18 21.22
N GLY A 164 -3.18 6.96 21.08
CA GLY A 164 -4.60 6.68 20.92
C GLY A 164 -4.99 6.48 19.46
N GLY A 165 -6.07 5.76 19.25
CA GLY A 165 -6.54 5.35 17.93
C GLY A 165 -7.42 4.11 18.03
N TRP A 166 -7.70 3.50 16.87
CA TRP A 166 -8.61 2.36 16.74
C TRP A 166 -7.89 1.05 16.40
N TYR A 167 -6.58 1.12 16.15
CA TYR A 167 -5.80 0.00 15.60
C TYR A 167 -4.56 -0.27 16.45
N ALA A 168 -4.78 -0.71 17.71
CA ALA A 168 -3.73 -1.01 18.67
C ALA A 168 -2.69 0.13 18.77
N PRO A 169 -3.08 1.31 19.28
CA PRO A 169 -2.19 2.46 19.37
C PRO A 169 -1.04 2.16 20.32
N ILE A 170 0.18 2.11 19.80
CA ILE A 170 1.42 1.87 20.54
C ILE A 170 2.01 3.22 20.92
N ALA A 171 1.93 3.58 22.19
CA ALA A 171 2.47 4.85 22.64
C ALA A 171 4.00 4.90 22.50
N PRO A 172 4.59 6.02 22.03
CA PRO A 172 6.05 6.17 21.98
C PRO A 172 6.75 5.92 23.32
N ALA A 173 6.10 6.26 24.43
CA ALA A 173 6.62 6.00 25.76
C ALA A 173 6.65 4.49 26.09
N SER A 174 5.65 3.73 25.65
CA SER A 174 5.62 2.28 25.82
C SER A 174 6.74 1.60 25.02
N LEU A 175 6.98 2.03 23.78
CA LEU A 175 8.13 1.57 22.97
C LEU A 175 9.47 1.90 23.64
N ALA A 176 9.62 3.09 24.21
CA ALA A 176 10.84 3.48 24.90
C ALA A 176 11.12 2.65 26.16
N ALA A 177 10.04 2.16 26.83
CA ALA A 177 10.13 1.41 28.09
C ALA A 177 10.13 -0.11 27.91
N CYS A 178 9.76 -0.63 26.73
CA CYS A 178 9.51 -2.06 26.51
C CYS A 178 10.74 -2.96 26.63
N GLY A 179 11.95 -2.42 26.48
CA GLY A 179 13.20 -3.17 26.60
C GLY A 179 13.53 -4.06 25.39
N ALA A 180 12.72 -4.05 24.34
CA ALA A 180 13.04 -4.75 23.10
C ALA A 180 14.06 -3.96 22.25
N ARG A 181 14.88 -4.66 21.47
CA ARG A 181 15.81 -4.03 20.53
C ARG A 181 15.18 -3.66 19.20
N TYR A 182 14.24 -4.49 18.74
CA TYR A 182 13.53 -4.27 17.49
C TYR A 182 12.04 -4.54 17.65
N ALA A 183 11.23 -3.66 17.11
CA ALA A 183 9.78 -3.82 16.97
C ALA A 183 9.41 -3.93 15.50
N ALA A 184 9.06 -5.14 15.06
CA ALA A 184 8.46 -5.40 13.78
C ALA A 184 6.97 -5.05 13.85
N LEU A 185 6.56 -4.02 13.10
CA LEU A 185 5.19 -3.50 13.09
C LEU A 185 4.55 -3.67 11.71
N GLY A 186 3.25 -3.97 11.69
CA GLY A 186 2.36 -3.95 10.53
C GLY A 186 1.23 -2.94 10.73
N HIS A 187 0.43 -2.68 9.71
CA HIS A 187 -0.69 -1.74 9.60
C HIS A 187 -0.41 -0.55 8.67
N ILE A 188 0.78 -0.01 8.66
CA ILE A 188 1.13 1.14 7.82
C ILE A 188 1.74 0.66 6.51
N HIS A 189 1.03 0.89 5.38
CA HIS A 189 1.42 0.40 4.05
C HIS A 189 2.58 1.16 3.39
N ALA A 190 3.17 2.12 4.09
CA ALA A 190 4.36 2.83 3.68
C ALA A 190 5.56 2.39 4.52
N ALA A 191 6.68 2.07 3.88
CA ALA A 191 7.90 1.74 4.59
C ALA A 191 8.36 2.96 5.41
N THR A 192 8.47 2.78 6.72
CA THR A 192 8.94 3.82 7.64
C THR A 192 9.55 3.20 8.89
N SER A 193 10.40 3.95 9.56
CA SER A 193 11.05 3.49 10.79
C SER A 193 11.35 4.66 11.71
N GLY A 194 11.57 4.35 12.99
CA GLY A 194 11.97 5.32 13.98
C GLY A 194 12.61 4.64 15.18
N LYS A 195 13.05 5.44 16.15
CA LYS A 195 13.66 4.95 17.37
C LYS A 195 12.99 5.61 18.57
N GLN A 196 12.68 4.78 19.59
CA GLN A 196 12.16 5.23 20.88
C GLN A 196 12.98 4.57 21.99
N GLY A 197 13.70 5.37 22.76
CA GLY A 197 14.70 4.84 23.69
C GLY A 197 15.76 4.00 22.96
N ASP A 198 15.91 2.74 23.37
CA ASP A 198 16.82 1.79 22.72
C ASP A 198 16.13 0.92 21.65
N THR A 199 14.81 1.02 21.51
CA THR A 199 14.02 0.23 20.56
C THR A 199 13.99 0.89 19.18
N LEU A 200 14.50 0.22 18.14
CA LEU A 200 14.22 0.54 16.75
C LEU A 200 12.87 -0.09 16.37
N TRP A 201 11.95 0.68 15.84
CA TRP A 201 10.71 0.17 15.27
C TRP A 201 10.62 0.44 13.78
N ALA A 202 9.96 -0.43 13.04
CA ALA A 202 9.77 -0.23 11.61
C ALA A 202 8.48 -0.87 11.11
N TYR A 203 7.94 -0.28 10.04
CA TYR A 203 6.93 -0.84 9.14
C TYR A 203 7.59 -1.14 7.81
N PRO A 204 7.44 -2.34 7.23
CA PRO A 204 7.96 -2.65 5.90
C PRO A 204 7.10 -2.01 4.80
N GLY A 205 5.87 -1.64 5.11
CA GLY A 205 4.82 -1.36 4.16
C GLY A 205 4.22 -2.63 3.56
N CYS A 206 3.32 -2.48 2.61
CA CYS A 206 2.80 -3.61 1.85
C CYS A 206 3.84 -4.07 0.80
N PRO A 207 4.00 -5.39 0.55
CA PRO A 207 4.98 -5.91 -0.42
C PRO A 207 4.51 -5.82 -1.88
N GLU A 208 3.23 -5.57 -2.11
CA GLU A 208 2.62 -5.31 -3.41
C GLU A 208 1.59 -4.20 -3.28
N GLY A 209 1.64 -3.18 -4.13
CA GLY A 209 0.62 -2.12 -4.16
C GLY A 209 -0.73 -2.65 -4.67
N ARG A 210 -1.83 -2.12 -4.13
CA ARG A 210 -3.21 -2.52 -4.46
C ARG A 210 -4.02 -1.40 -5.12
N GLY A 211 -3.53 -0.16 -5.01
CA GLY A 211 -4.18 1.03 -5.54
C GLY A 211 -3.24 2.21 -5.76
N PHE A 212 -3.79 3.29 -6.30
CA PHE A 212 -3.05 4.54 -6.53
C PHE A 212 -2.85 5.38 -5.25
N ASP A 213 -3.18 4.87 -4.12
CA ASP A 213 -2.83 5.32 -2.77
C ASP A 213 -1.56 4.65 -2.23
N GLU A 214 -1.11 3.56 -2.89
CA GLU A 214 0.08 2.80 -2.51
C GLU A 214 1.16 2.87 -3.61
N LEU A 215 1.67 4.07 -3.88
CA LEU A 215 2.59 4.36 -4.99
C LEU A 215 4.01 3.81 -4.80
N GLY A 216 4.72 3.64 -5.91
CA GLY A 216 6.15 3.38 -5.99
C GLY A 216 6.56 1.95 -5.65
N GLU A 217 7.83 1.79 -5.32
CA GLU A 217 8.39 0.50 -4.93
C GLU A 217 7.78 -0.01 -3.63
N LYS A 218 7.45 -1.30 -3.62
CA LYS A 218 6.92 -2.01 -2.48
C LYS A 218 7.82 -3.20 -2.16
N GLY A 219 7.92 -3.54 -0.87
CA GLY A 219 8.89 -4.55 -0.48
C GLY A 219 8.78 -4.98 0.97
N VAL A 220 9.88 -5.49 1.47
CA VAL A 220 10.04 -6.03 2.82
C VAL A 220 11.29 -5.43 3.46
N LEU A 221 11.46 -5.61 4.77
CA LEU A 221 12.68 -5.20 5.46
C LEU A 221 13.56 -6.41 5.77
N TRP A 222 14.83 -6.28 5.44
CA TRP A 222 15.90 -7.10 5.94
C TRP A 222 16.47 -6.42 7.18
N VAL A 223 16.44 -7.11 8.31
CA VAL A 223 16.86 -6.56 9.60
C VAL A 223 18.03 -7.37 10.14
N GLN A 224 19.08 -6.70 10.55
CA GLN A 224 20.23 -7.32 11.17
C GLN A 224 20.41 -6.79 12.59
N VAL A 225 20.51 -7.72 13.55
CA VAL A 225 20.76 -7.40 14.95
C VAL A 225 22.10 -7.99 15.35
N ASP A 226 23.02 -7.14 15.81
CA ASP A 226 24.35 -7.53 16.27
C ASP A 226 24.66 -6.85 17.60
N GLY A 227 24.49 -7.58 18.70
CA GLY A 227 24.50 -7.01 20.03
C GLY A 227 23.44 -5.94 20.20
N ASP A 228 23.87 -4.71 20.51
CA ASP A 228 22.97 -3.56 20.66
C ASP A 228 22.67 -2.84 19.34
N ALA A 229 23.37 -3.17 18.26
CA ALA A 229 23.19 -2.54 16.97
C ALA A 229 22.06 -3.20 16.18
N VAL A 230 21.14 -2.39 15.65
CA VAL A 230 20.08 -2.83 14.74
C VAL A 230 20.16 -2.01 13.46
N SER A 231 20.17 -2.68 12.32
CA SER A 231 20.10 -2.05 11.01
C SER A 231 18.99 -2.64 10.17
N THR A 232 18.43 -1.83 9.30
CA THR A 232 17.37 -2.25 8.36
C THR A 232 17.75 -1.90 6.94
N ARG A 233 17.45 -2.78 5.99
CA ARG A 233 17.60 -2.58 4.54
C ARG A 233 16.29 -2.93 3.86
N PHE A 234 15.75 -2.01 3.09
CA PHE A 234 14.57 -2.26 2.28
C PHE A 234 14.93 -3.14 1.08
N LEU A 235 14.13 -4.19 0.85
CA LEU A 235 14.25 -5.10 -0.28
C LEU A 235 13.00 -4.99 -1.14
N PRO A 236 13.11 -4.42 -2.35
CA PRO A 236 11.99 -4.39 -3.29
C PRO A 236 11.58 -5.81 -3.70
N VAL A 237 10.29 -6.14 -3.60
CA VAL A 237 9.76 -7.44 -4.03
C VAL A 237 8.53 -7.32 -4.93
N CYS A 238 7.98 -6.12 -5.11
CA CYS A 238 6.79 -5.92 -5.93
C CYS A 238 7.05 -6.28 -7.40
N ARG A 239 6.06 -6.88 -8.05
CA ARG A 239 6.11 -7.14 -9.50
C ARG A 239 5.71 -5.95 -10.32
N ARG A 240 4.88 -5.07 -9.76
CA ARG A 240 4.32 -3.90 -10.43
C ARG A 240 4.26 -2.74 -9.46
N GLN A 241 4.44 -1.56 -10.01
CA GLN A 241 4.30 -0.32 -9.25
C GLN A 241 3.05 0.42 -9.70
N TYR A 242 2.37 1.05 -8.75
CA TYR A 242 1.40 2.10 -9.04
C TYR A 242 2.15 3.43 -9.14
N ARG A 243 1.94 4.15 -10.23
CA ARG A 243 2.63 5.41 -10.51
C ARG A 243 1.64 6.49 -10.91
N VAL A 244 1.86 7.71 -10.46
CA VAL A 244 1.13 8.90 -10.91
C VAL A 244 2.12 9.80 -11.63
N GLU A 245 1.86 10.07 -12.91
CA GLU A 245 2.70 10.90 -13.77
C GLU A 245 1.93 12.18 -14.16
N VAL A 246 2.50 13.33 -13.85
CA VAL A 246 1.96 14.63 -14.30
C VAL A 246 2.65 15.00 -15.60
N VAL A 247 1.89 15.10 -16.70
CA VAL A 247 2.43 15.28 -18.04
C VAL A 247 1.68 16.37 -18.79
N GLY A 248 2.42 17.24 -19.47
CA GLY A 248 1.83 18.20 -20.41
C GLY A 248 1.14 17.46 -21.57
N LEU A 249 -0.05 17.89 -21.96
CA LEU A 249 -0.82 17.28 -23.03
C LEU A 249 0.01 17.14 -24.32
N LYS A 250 0.83 18.14 -24.65
CA LYS A 250 1.67 18.16 -25.86
C LYS A 250 2.79 17.10 -25.84
N ASP A 251 3.22 16.72 -24.64
CA ASP A 251 4.34 15.79 -24.43
C ASP A 251 3.87 14.35 -24.19
N PHE A 252 2.56 14.13 -24.03
CA PHE A 252 1.99 12.85 -23.62
C PHE A 252 2.47 11.66 -24.47
N ALA A 253 2.43 11.80 -25.79
CA ALA A 253 2.86 10.72 -26.68
C ALA A 253 4.39 10.43 -26.58
N ALA A 254 5.20 11.47 -26.30
CA ALA A 254 6.65 11.35 -26.20
C ALA A 254 7.12 10.69 -24.90
N VAL A 255 6.34 10.76 -23.82
CA VAL A 255 6.70 10.13 -22.53
C VAL A 255 6.30 8.65 -22.46
N LEU A 256 5.52 8.15 -23.40
CA LEU A 256 5.14 6.75 -23.42
C LEU A 256 6.37 5.86 -23.69
N PRO A 257 6.60 4.80 -22.89
CA PRO A 257 7.78 3.96 -23.06
C PRO A 257 7.74 3.18 -24.37
N VAL A 258 8.91 2.97 -24.98
CA VAL A 258 9.03 2.18 -26.22
C VAL A 258 8.72 0.70 -25.92
N GLN A 259 9.25 0.16 -24.83
CA GLN A 259 8.98 -1.20 -24.36
C GLN A 259 7.85 -1.18 -23.33
N PRO A 260 6.95 -2.15 -23.36
CA PRO A 260 5.89 -2.22 -22.35
C PRO A 260 6.43 -2.31 -20.92
N SER A 261 5.86 -1.49 -20.03
CA SER A 261 6.11 -1.54 -18.60
C SER A 261 5.09 -2.47 -17.92
N PRO A 262 5.47 -3.22 -16.88
CA PRO A 262 4.54 -4.02 -16.08
C PRO A 262 3.65 -3.15 -15.16
N ASP A 263 3.88 -1.85 -15.07
CA ASP A 263 3.29 -0.96 -14.07
C ASP A 263 1.84 -0.56 -14.38
N LEU A 264 1.18 -0.04 -13.36
CA LEU A 264 -0.13 0.60 -13.44
C LEU A 264 0.10 2.11 -13.32
N VAL A 265 -0.31 2.87 -14.34
CA VAL A 265 0.01 4.29 -14.41
C VAL A 265 -1.25 5.15 -14.51
N ARG A 266 -1.33 6.16 -13.67
CA ARG A 266 -2.31 7.24 -13.78
C ARG A 266 -1.62 8.48 -14.30
N PHE A 267 -1.96 8.90 -15.52
CA PHE A 267 -1.52 10.16 -16.08
C PHE A 267 -2.48 11.28 -15.69
N ARG A 268 -1.93 12.35 -15.14
CA ARG A 268 -2.61 13.63 -14.93
C ARG A 268 -2.17 14.55 -16.04
N LEU A 269 -3.05 14.77 -17.03
CA LEU A 269 -2.76 15.57 -18.20
C LEU A 269 -3.00 17.04 -17.92
N THR A 270 -1.94 17.84 -18.02
CA THR A 270 -1.96 19.27 -17.74
C THR A 270 -1.71 20.11 -19.00
N GLY A 271 -1.77 21.41 -18.86
CA GLY A 271 -1.59 22.36 -19.95
C GLY A 271 -2.91 22.94 -20.44
N GLU A 272 -2.91 23.52 -21.64
CA GLU A 272 -4.07 24.19 -22.21
C GLU A 272 -4.69 23.34 -23.32
N SER A 273 -6.02 23.26 -23.34
CA SER A 273 -6.82 22.63 -24.40
C SER A 273 -8.06 23.44 -24.70
N GLU A 274 -8.28 23.74 -25.96
CA GLU A 274 -9.48 24.51 -26.43
C GLU A 274 -10.74 23.65 -26.38
N SER A 275 -10.60 22.32 -26.54
CA SER A 275 -11.70 21.36 -26.53
C SER A 275 -11.49 20.30 -25.44
N PRO A 276 -12.56 19.64 -25.00
CA PRO A 276 -12.45 18.46 -24.13
C PRO A 276 -11.55 17.39 -24.76
N LEU A 277 -10.74 16.75 -23.91
CA LEU A 277 -9.87 15.68 -24.40
C LEU A 277 -10.68 14.43 -24.73
N ASN A 278 -10.36 13.81 -25.84
CA ASN A 278 -10.82 12.45 -26.11
C ASN A 278 -9.98 11.47 -25.27
N VAL A 279 -10.36 11.32 -23.99
CA VAL A 279 -9.68 10.48 -23.01
C VAL A 279 -9.59 9.03 -23.48
N GLU A 280 -10.62 8.52 -24.14
CA GLU A 280 -10.64 7.15 -24.66
C GLU A 280 -9.56 6.93 -25.73
N SER A 281 -9.42 7.88 -26.66
CA SER A 281 -8.39 7.82 -27.70
C SER A 281 -6.98 7.84 -27.13
N LEU A 282 -6.74 8.71 -26.15
CA LEU A 282 -5.46 8.80 -25.45
C LEU A 282 -5.18 7.55 -24.61
N THR A 283 -6.21 6.99 -23.97
CA THR A 283 -6.10 5.72 -23.23
C THR A 283 -5.74 4.58 -24.18
N ARG A 284 -6.40 4.48 -25.35
CA ARG A 284 -6.05 3.47 -26.38
C ARG A 284 -4.61 3.59 -26.87
N LEU A 285 -4.07 4.80 -26.95
CA LEU A 285 -2.66 5.02 -27.32
C LEU A 285 -1.70 4.50 -26.25
N ALA A 286 -2.00 4.73 -24.98
CA ALA A 286 -1.14 4.37 -23.86
C ALA A 286 -1.31 2.90 -23.38
N ALA A 287 -2.50 2.33 -23.49
CA ALA A 287 -2.84 1.00 -22.97
C ALA A 287 -1.89 -0.13 -23.38
N PRO A 288 -1.35 -0.20 -24.61
CA PRO A 288 -0.39 -1.24 -24.99
C PRO A 288 0.99 -1.12 -24.30
N ARG A 289 1.23 -0.01 -23.62
CA ARG A 289 2.53 0.31 -23.00
C ARG A 289 2.60 0.01 -21.49
N PHE A 290 1.46 -0.31 -20.87
CA PHE A 290 1.39 -0.54 -19.43
C PHE A 290 0.43 -1.68 -19.13
N PHE A 291 0.55 -2.26 -17.95
CA PHE A 291 -0.42 -3.24 -17.48
C PHE A 291 -1.82 -2.63 -17.30
N HIS A 292 -1.87 -1.40 -16.79
CA HIS A 292 -3.11 -0.63 -16.64
C HIS A 292 -2.82 0.86 -16.78
N VAL A 293 -3.75 1.59 -17.40
CA VAL A 293 -3.65 3.05 -17.59
C VAL A 293 -4.94 3.72 -17.16
N GLU A 294 -4.81 4.75 -16.34
CA GLU A 294 -5.86 5.73 -16.09
C GLU A 294 -5.43 7.11 -16.58
N LEU A 295 -6.35 7.87 -17.15
CA LEU A 295 -6.12 9.25 -17.54
C LEU A 295 -7.03 10.20 -16.75
N ARG A 296 -6.45 11.29 -16.25
CA ARG A 296 -7.17 12.40 -15.63
C ARG A 296 -6.91 13.65 -16.43
N ASP A 297 -7.97 14.24 -16.98
CA ASP A 297 -7.89 15.53 -17.67
C ASP A 297 -7.87 16.66 -16.62
N GLU A 298 -6.72 17.25 -16.43
CA GLU A 298 -6.48 18.44 -15.60
C GLU A 298 -6.04 19.64 -16.46
N THR A 299 -6.32 19.60 -17.77
CA THR A 299 -6.04 20.70 -18.66
C THR A 299 -6.98 21.89 -18.40
N THR A 300 -6.51 23.08 -18.71
CA THR A 300 -7.26 24.33 -18.56
C THR A 300 -7.59 24.92 -19.91
N LEU A 301 -8.58 25.82 -19.96
CA LEU A 301 -8.83 26.60 -21.15
C LEU A 301 -7.67 27.59 -21.38
N PRO A 302 -7.21 27.79 -22.64
CA PRO A 302 -6.20 28.79 -22.96
C PRO A 302 -6.61 30.18 -22.47
N GLN A 303 -5.66 30.94 -21.93
CA GLN A 303 -5.95 32.32 -21.48
C GLN A 303 -6.45 33.23 -22.62
N ASN A 304 -5.99 33.00 -23.84
CA ASN A 304 -6.45 33.75 -25.02
C ASN A 304 -7.94 33.49 -25.35
N LEU A 305 -8.49 32.33 -25.04
CA LEU A 305 -9.91 32.06 -25.21
C LEU A 305 -10.79 32.98 -24.32
N TRP A 306 -10.35 33.26 -23.10
CA TRP A 306 -11.03 34.22 -22.24
C TRP A 306 -10.95 35.66 -22.79
N ALA A 307 -9.91 35.99 -23.57
CA ALA A 307 -9.83 37.29 -24.26
C ALA A 307 -10.98 37.48 -25.27
N ARG A 308 -11.46 36.37 -25.90
CA ARG A 308 -12.64 36.35 -26.78
C ARG A 308 -13.95 36.69 -26.04
N SER A 309 -13.96 36.75 -24.71
CA SER A 309 -15.12 37.23 -23.96
C SER A 309 -15.46 38.73 -24.30
N GLY A 310 -14.55 39.46 -24.89
CA GLY A 310 -14.80 40.83 -25.42
C GLY A 310 -15.48 40.87 -26.79
N GLU A 311 -15.58 39.74 -27.50
CA GLU A 311 -16.22 39.68 -28.82
C GLU A 311 -17.72 39.96 -28.73
N ASP A 312 -18.25 40.66 -29.74
CA ASP A 312 -19.72 40.81 -29.93
C ASP A 312 -20.24 39.62 -30.75
N SER A 313 -20.21 38.42 -30.15
CA SER A 313 -20.57 37.15 -30.73
C SER A 313 -21.27 36.25 -29.69
N LEU A 314 -21.93 35.19 -30.13
CA LEU A 314 -22.53 34.19 -29.23
C LEU A 314 -21.43 33.53 -28.34
N THR A 315 -20.28 33.25 -28.93
CA THR A 315 -19.09 32.75 -28.20
C THR A 315 -18.63 33.74 -27.14
N GLY A 316 -18.51 35.03 -27.47
CA GLY A 316 -18.13 36.05 -26.51
C GLY A 316 -19.15 36.22 -25.36
N LEU A 317 -20.46 36.18 -25.67
CA LEU A 317 -21.51 36.20 -24.65
C LEU A 317 -21.44 34.96 -23.74
N PHE A 318 -21.27 33.78 -24.31
CA PHE A 318 -21.11 32.53 -23.58
C PHE A 318 -19.89 32.57 -22.63
N LEU A 319 -18.72 33.01 -23.14
CA LEU A 319 -17.48 33.11 -22.34
C LEU A 319 -17.61 34.12 -21.21
N ARG A 320 -18.26 35.29 -21.43
CA ARG A 320 -18.55 36.26 -20.35
C ARG A 320 -19.38 35.63 -19.23
N ARG A 321 -20.41 34.83 -19.61
CA ARG A 321 -21.27 34.18 -18.62
C ARG A 321 -20.54 33.11 -17.85
N MET A 322 -19.75 32.30 -18.52
CA MET A 322 -18.93 31.24 -17.88
C MET A 322 -17.88 31.82 -16.96
N LYS A 323 -17.22 32.92 -17.35
CA LYS A 323 -16.23 33.59 -16.51
C LYS A 323 -16.86 34.13 -15.21
N ALA A 324 -18.04 34.77 -15.31
CA ALA A 324 -18.75 35.24 -14.13
C ALA A 324 -19.17 34.13 -13.17
N LEU A 325 -19.53 32.96 -13.69
CA LEU A 325 -19.82 31.75 -12.88
C LEU A 325 -18.55 31.23 -12.20
N LEU A 326 -17.42 31.18 -12.91
CA LEU A 326 -16.13 30.71 -12.39
C LEU A 326 -15.56 31.62 -11.32
N ASP A 327 -15.77 32.95 -11.44
CA ASP A 327 -15.31 33.95 -10.46
C ASP A 327 -16.05 33.80 -9.11
N GLY A 328 -17.28 33.29 -9.13
CA GLY A 328 -18.10 33.06 -7.94
C GLY A 328 -18.06 31.60 -7.41
N ALA A 329 -17.37 30.68 -8.09
CA ALA A 329 -17.40 29.26 -7.78
C ALA A 329 -16.35 28.85 -6.73
N GLY A 330 -16.73 27.95 -5.83
CA GLY A 330 -15.81 27.25 -4.93
C GLY A 330 -14.99 26.16 -5.61
N ASP A 331 -13.99 25.63 -4.90
CA ASP A 331 -13.01 24.67 -5.44
C ASP A 331 -13.66 23.38 -5.98
N GLU A 332 -14.76 22.91 -5.39
CA GLU A 332 -15.48 21.71 -5.84
C GLU A 332 -16.28 21.93 -7.14
N GLU A 333 -16.81 23.11 -7.36
CA GLU A 333 -17.65 23.45 -8.50
C GLU A 333 -16.85 23.90 -9.72
N ARG A 334 -15.68 24.50 -9.49
CA ARG A 334 -14.80 25.04 -10.51
C ARG A 334 -14.43 24.07 -11.63
N PRO A 335 -14.05 22.80 -11.36
CA PRO A 335 -13.76 21.82 -12.43
C PRO A 335 -14.95 21.52 -13.34
N ARG A 336 -16.15 21.46 -12.77
CA ARG A 336 -17.40 21.23 -13.54
C ARG A 336 -17.71 22.38 -14.47
N LEU A 337 -17.55 23.61 -14.02
CA LEU A 337 -17.76 24.81 -14.82
C LEU A 337 -16.72 24.95 -15.93
N LEU A 338 -15.46 24.61 -15.70
CA LEU A 338 -14.43 24.56 -16.74
C LEU A 338 -14.77 23.53 -17.82
N LEU A 339 -15.23 22.34 -17.42
CA LEU A 339 -15.66 21.33 -18.35
C LEU A 339 -16.89 21.79 -19.17
N ALA A 340 -17.88 22.41 -18.52
CA ALA A 340 -19.04 22.97 -19.18
C ALA A 340 -18.66 24.09 -20.19
N ALA A 341 -17.66 24.91 -19.87
CA ALA A 341 -17.14 25.92 -20.77
C ALA A 341 -16.52 25.28 -22.05
N ARG A 342 -15.77 24.19 -21.91
CA ARG A 342 -15.19 23.46 -23.05
C ARG A 342 -16.25 22.84 -23.95
N PHE A 343 -17.24 22.16 -23.37
CA PHE A 343 -18.34 21.59 -24.13
C PHE A 343 -19.15 22.65 -24.87
N GLY A 344 -19.43 23.75 -24.19
CA GLY A 344 -20.16 24.87 -24.80
C GLY A 344 -19.40 25.52 -25.96
N LEU A 345 -18.09 25.69 -25.84
CA LEU A 345 -17.25 26.20 -26.93
C LEU A 345 -17.21 25.23 -28.11
N ALA A 346 -16.97 23.93 -27.84
CA ALA A 346 -16.96 22.91 -28.91
C ALA A 346 -18.29 22.89 -29.67
N ALA A 347 -19.43 22.99 -28.97
CA ALA A 347 -20.76 23.04 -29.60
C ALA A 347 -20.97 24.34 -30.42
N LEU A 348 -20.49 25.48 -29.97
CA LEU A 348 -20.63 26.78 -30.65
C LEU A 348 -19.72 26.87 -31.90
N GLU A 349 -18.60 26.18 -31.93
CA GLU A 349 -17.65 26.19 -33.04
C GLU A 349 -17.85 25.05 -34.04
N GLY A 350 -18.91 24.28 -33.89
CA GLY A 350 -19.21 23.15 -34.78
C GLY A 350 -18.27 21.96 -34.63
N GLY A 351 -17.60 21.85 -33.48
CA GLY A 351 -16.76 20.70 -33.12
C GLY A 351 -17.57 19.41 -33.03
N GLU A 352 -16.90 18.27 -33.27
CA GLU A 352 -17.49 16.95 -33.04
C GLU A 352 -17.91 16.80 -31.59
N ASP A 353 -19.01 16.06 -31.35
CA ASP A 353 -19.48 15.75 -30.00
C ASP A 353 -18.36 15.02 -29.23
N PRO A 354 -17.79 15.60 -28.16
CA PRO A 354 -16.67 14.99 -27.44
C PRO A 354 -17.08 13.82 -26.53
N ARG A 355 -18.38 13.45 -26.54
CA ARG A 355 -18.84 12.27 -25.79
C ARG A 355 -18.45 10.99 -26.52
N PRO A 356 -17.99 9.96 -25.77
CA PRO A 356 -17.68 8.66 -26.37
C PRO A 356 -18.90 7.95 -26.95
#